data_923f9e3428146187dd0877111c5a398b
#
_entry.id   923f9e3428146187dd0877111c5a398b
#
_cell.length_a   1.000
_cell.length_b   1.000
_cell.length_c   1.000
_cell.angle_alpha   90.00
_cell.angle_beta   90.00
_cell.angle_gamma   90.00
#
_symmetry.space_group_name_H-M   'P 1'
#
loop_
_entity.id
_entity.type
_entity.pdbx_description
1 polymer ?
#
loop_
_entity_poly.entity_id
_entity_poly.type
_entity_poly.pdbx_seq_one_letter_code
_entity_poly.pdbx_strand_id
1 'polypeptide(L)'
;MSINREFFFDFSRVQLFGGSLSQKQVEGMTAILDYWEAKHAANDKRWLAYLLGTAFHETDRKMQPIREYGGNAYFDKRYGPPPVGQNPGLAKSLGNTQQGDGSRYCGRGFVQLTGRRNYTDWTARLNIDLVGNPDLCLTLVPATRILIEGSIKGTFTGRRLDQYFNATTADWKNARRIINGLDKAELIASHAKNFYAAIGTV
;
A
#
# COMPACT_ATOMS: atom_id res chain seq x y z
N MET A 1 -3.68 5.60 -22.39
CA MET A 1 -2.48 4.89 -22.89
C MET A 1 -2.41 3.56 -22.17
N SER A 2 -2.37 2.45 -22.92
CA SER A 2 -2.36 1.09 -22.35
C SER A 2 -0.92 0.64 -22.08
N ILE A 3 -0.67 0.02 -20.94
CA ILE A 3 0.63 -0.57 -20.59
C ILE A 3 0.77 -1.91 -21.32
N ASN A 4 1.88 -2.12 -22.02
CA ASN A 4 2.18 -3.42 -22.64
C ASN A 4 2.38 -4.47 -21.54
N ARG A 5 1.36 -5.33 -21.33
CA ARG A 5 1.35 -6.33 -20.25
C ARG A 5 2.43 -7.40 -20.43
N GLU A 6 2.67 -7.85 -21.66
CA GLU A 6 3.69 -8.85 -21.96
C GLU A 6 5.08 -8.34 -21.56
N PHE A 7 5.45 -7.17 -22.08
CA PHE A 7 6.72 -6.55 -21.70
C PHE A 7 6.83 -6.27 -20.19
N PHE A 8 5.76 -5.75 -19.57
CA PHE A 8 5.74 -5.46 -18.15
C PHE A 8 6.02 -6.70 -17.29
N PHE A 9 5.33 -7.80 -17.57
CA PHE A 9 5.50 -9.02 -16.78
C PHE A 9 6.83 -9.70 -17.07
N ASP A 10 7.30 -9.73 -18.32
CA ASP A 10 8.60 -10.31 -18.65
C ASP A 10 9.76 -9.54 -18.04
N PHE A 11 9.75 -8.24 -18.14
CA PHE A 11 10.77 -7.40 -17.51
C PHE A 11 10.75 -7.54 -15.98
N SER A 12 9.57 -7.45 -15.37
CA SER A 12 9.43 -7.57 -13.91
C SER A 12 9.89 -8.95 -13.42
N ARG A 13 9.51 -10.02 -14.12
CA ARG A 13 9.90 -11.40 -13.80
C ARG A 13 11.41 -11.54 -13.67
N VAL A 14 12.16 -10.97 -14.60
CA VAL A 14 13.63 -11.06 -14.61
C VAL A 14 14.25 -10.13 -13.55
N GLN A 15 13.83 -8.86 -13.52
CA GLN A 15 14.53 -7.83 -12.72
C GLN A 15 14.14 -7.83 -11.24
N LEU A 16 12.93 -8.29 -10.91
CA LEU A 16 12.37 -8.14 -9.55
C LEU A 16 12.05 -9.47 -8.89
N PHE A 17 11.70 -10.50 -9.67
CA PHE A 17 11.19 -11.76 -9.13
C PHE A 17 12.10 -12.97 -9.34
N GLY A 18 13.36 -12.75 -9.74
CA GLY A 18 14.35 -13.83 -9.85
C GLY A 18 14.06 -14.85 -10.96
N GLY A 19 13.36 -14.45 -12.01
CA GLY A 19 13.10 -15.27 -13.21
C GLY A 19 11.76 -16.00 -13.22
N SER A 20 10.95 -15.93 -12.14
CA SER A 20 9.63 -16.59 -12.09
C SER A 20 8.58 -15.70 -11.44
N LEU A 21 7.32 -15.84 -11.89
CA LEU A 21 6.15 -15.18 -11.30
C LEU A 21 5.10 -16.21 -10.96
N SER A 22 4.59 -16.17 -9.74
CA SER A 22 3.41 -16.95 -9.38
C SER A 22 2.14 -16.30 -9.92
N GLN A 23 1.10 -17.09 -10.11
CA GLN A 23 -0.22 -16.60 -10.53
C GLN A 23 -0.72 -15.48 -9.60
N LYS A 24 -0.55 -15.63 -8.29
CA LYS A 24 -0.94 -14.60 -7.30
C LYS A 24 -0.18 -13.28 -7.48
N GLN A 25 1.12 -13.32 -7.79
CA GLN A 25 1.88 -12.11 -8.07
C GLN A 25 1.38 -11.40 -9.33
N VAL A 26 1.07 -12.17 -10.38
CA VAL A 26 0.47 -11.63 -11.61
C VAL A 26 -0.89 -10.99 -11.32
N GLU A 27 -1.78 -11.66 -10.59
CA GLU A 27 -3.10 -11.14 -10.21
C GLU A 27 -3.00 -9.83 -9.42
N GLY A 28 -2.11 -9.76 -8.43
CA GLY A 28 -1.94 -8.55 -7.63
C GLY A 28 -1.40 -7.36 -8.41
N MET A 29 -0.40 -7.58 -9.25
CA MET A 29 0.10 -6.54 -10.16
C MET A 29 -0.96 -6.12 -11.18
N THR A 30 -1.67 -7.08 -11.76
CA THR A 30 -2.77 -6.80 -12.71
C THR A 30 -3.85 -5.93 -12.08
N ALA A 31 -4.27 -6.21 -10.85
CA ALA A 31 -5.27 -5.39 -10.15
C ALA A 31 -4.83 -3.93 -9.98
N ILE A 32 -3.55 -3.70 -9.68
CA ILE A 32 -2.99 -2.35 -9.56
C ILE A 32 -2.95 -1.65 -10.92
N LEU A 33 -2.48 -2.35 -11.97
CA LEU A 33 -2.39 -1.81 -13.31
C LEU A 33 -3.77 -1.48 -13.90
N ASP A 34 -4.74 -2.38 -13.75
CA ASP A 34 -6.10 -2.20 -14.28
C ASP A 34 -6.82 -1.01 -13.62
N TYR A 35 -6.72 -0.90 -12.30
CA TYR A 35 -7.31 0.24 -11.61
C TYR A 35 -6.64 1.55 -12.01
N TRP A 36 -5.31 1.55 -12.15
CA TRP A 36 -4.57 2.72 -12.61
C TRP A 36 -4.99 3.14 -14.02
N GLU A 37 -5.03 2.23 -14.97
CA GLU A 37 -5.44 2.54 -16.35
C GLU A 37 -6.88 3.03 -16.43
N ALA A 38 -7.78 2.46 -15.62
CA ALA A 38 -9.18 2.86 -15.59
C ALA A 38 -9.42 4.25 -14.98
N LYS A 39 -8.59 4.69 -14.02
CA LYS A 39 -8.87 5.89 -13.22
C LYS A 39 -7.78 6.96 -13.26
N HIS A 40 -6.55 6.60 -13.57
CA HIS A 40 -5.37 7.46 -13.41
C HIS A 40 -4.43 7.46 -14.61
N ALA A 41 -4.85 6.96 -15.78
CA ALA A 41 -4.02 6.82 -16.98
C ALA A 41 -3.35 8.12 -17.46
N ALA A 42 -3.94 9.28 -17.14
CA ALA A 42 -3.39 10.60 -17.47
C ALA A 42 -2.33 11.10 -16.47
N ASN A 43 -2.19 10.45 -15.31
CA ASN A 43 -1.23 10.86 -14.30
C ASN A 43 0.19 10.38 -14.65
N ASP A 44 1.15 10.95 -13.95
CA ASP A 44 2.57 10.61 -14.10
C ASP A 44 2.84 9.13 -13.83
N LYS A 45 3.41 8.43 -14.80
CA LYS A 45 3.73 6.99 -14.72
C LYS A 45 4.70 6.66 -13.57
N ARG A 46 5.51 7.63 -13.10
CA ARG A 46 6.37 7.47 -11.93
C ARG A 46 5.57 7.20 -10.67
N TRP A 47 4.34 7.72 -10.58
CA TRP A 47 3.43 7.42 -9.46
C TRP A 47 3.06 5.94 -9.43
N LEU A 48 2.62 5.39 -10.57
CA LEU A 48 2.31 3.97 -10.66
C LEU A 48 3.52 3.09 -10.32
N ALA A 49 4.68 3.44 -10.86
CA ALA A 49 5.92 2.73 -10.58
C ALA A 49 6.26 2.74 -9.09
N TYR A 50 6.07 3.89 -8.44
CA TYR A 50 6.31 4.02 -7.00
C TYR A 50 5.32 3.22 -6.15
N LEU A 51 4.05 3.19 -6.56
CA LEU A 51 3.00 2.38 -5.91
C LEU A 51 3.30 0.88 -6.03
N LEU A 52 3.73 0.41 -7.21
CA LEU A 52 4.15 -0.97 -7.42
C LEU A 52 5.37 -1.34 -6.58
N GLY A 53 6.40 -0.48 -6.54
CA GLY A 53 7.58 -0.67 -5.71
C GLY A 53 7.27 -0.68 -4.22
N THR A 54 6.33 0.14 -3.78
CA THR A 54 5.82 0.15 -2.40
C THR A 54 5.08 -1.16 -2.09
N ALA A 55 4.12 -1.59 -2.91
CA ALA A 55 3.39 -2.83 -2.73
C ALA A 55 4.34 -4.04 -2.71
N PHE A 56 5.33 -4.07 -3.61
CA PHE A 56 6.35 -5.10 -3.66
C PHE A 56 7.13 -5.23 -2.35
N HIS A 57 7.55 -4.10 -1.78
CA HIS A 57 8.27 -4.08 -0.52
C HIS A 57 7.38 -4.45 0.68
N GLU A 58 6.24 -3.80 0.82
CA GLU A 58 5.34 -3.95 1.99
C GLU A 58 4.70 -5.34 2.07
N THR A 59 4.63 -6.07 0.97
CA THR A 59 4.08 -7.43 0.92
C THR A 59 5.13 -8.52 0.82
N ASP A 60 6.39 -8.22 1.12
CA ASP A 60 7.50 -9.17 0.99
C ASP A 60 7.51 -9.87 -0.38
N ARG A 61 7.45 -9.08 -1.46
CA ARG A 61 7.39 -9.48 -2.88
C ARG A 61 6.17 -10.32 -3.28
N LYS A 62 5.22 -10.58 -2.39
CA LYS A 62 4.05 -11.43 -2.68
C LYS A 62 3.08 -10.76 -3.65
N MET A 63 3.09 -9.44 -3.74
CA MET A 63 2.13 -8.65 -4.53
C MET A 63 0.67 -9.02 -4.22
N GLN A 64 0.41 -9.42 -2.98
CA GLN A 64 -0.92 -9.73 -2.46
C GLN A 64 -1.17 -8.91 -1.18
N PRO A 65 -2.40 -8.47 -0.93
CA PRO A 65 -2.73 -7.87 0.34
C PRO A 65 -2.46 -8.85 1.48
N ILE A 66 -1.71 -8.42 2.49
CA ILE A 66 -1.35 -9.27 3.62
C ILE A 66 -1.88 -8.69 4.94
N ARG A 67 -2.08 -9.55 5.93
CA ARG A 67 -2.28 -9.17 7.33
C ARG A 67 -0.91 -9.05 7.99
N GLU A 68 -0.74 -8.06 8.86
CA GLU A 68 0.44 -7.91 9.71
C GLU A 68 0.74 -9.19 10.47
N TYR A 69 2.02 -9.55 10.56
CA TYR A 69 2.45 -10.74 11.28
C TYR A 69 2.34 -10.54 12.80
N GLY A 70 1.62 -11.42 13.46
CA GLY A 70 1.42 -11.39 14.91
C GLY A 70 0.11 -12.02 15.34
N GLY A 71 0.01 -12.33 16.62
CA GLY A 71 -1.21 -12.84 17.25
C GLY A 71 -2.07 -11.70 17.84
N ASN A 72 -3.33 -12.00 18.17
CA ASN A 72 -4.26 -11.01 18.69
C ASN A 72 -3.76 -10.36 19.98
N ALA A 73 -3.22 -11.13 20.92
CA ALA A 73 -2.65 -10.60 22.16
C ALA A 73 -1.51 -9.60 21.92
N TYR A 74 -0.66 -9.84 20.91
CA TYR A 74 0.39 -8.92 20.52
C TYR A 74 -0.19 -7.60 20.01
N PHE A 75 -1.20 -7.66 19.13
CA PHE A 75 -1.81 -6.46 18.57
C PHE A 75 -2.60 -5.66 19.60
N ASP A 76 -3.32 -6.33 20.52
CA ASP A 76 -4.06 -5.65 21.58
C ASP A 76 -3.10 -4.96 22.56
N LYS A 77 -1.95 -5.58 22.85
CA LYS A 77 -0.89 -4.96 23.64
C LYS A 77 -0.25 -3.77 22.94
N ARG A 78 -0.02 -3.84 21.64
CA ARG A 78 0.65 -2.81 20.84
C ARG A 78 -0.26 -1.65 20.47
N TYR A 79 -1.48 -1.93 20.02
CA TYR A 79 -2.38 -0.97 19.40
C TYR A 79 -3.65 -0.72 20.19
N GLY A 80 -3.98 -1.59 21.16
CA GLY A 80 -5.18 -1.48 21.97
C GLY A 80 -5.13 -0.36 23.01
N PRO A 81 -6.30 0.04 23.53
CA PRO A 81 -6.39 0.99 24.64
C PRO A 81 -6.01 0.33 25.98
N PRO A 82 -5.67 1.11 27.03
CA PRO A 82 -5.54 0.59 28.38
C PRO A 82 -6.83 -0.14 28.84
N PRO A 83 -6.73 -1.12 29.76
CA PRO A 83 -5.53 -1.52 30.50
C PRO A 83 -4.61 -2.51 29.75
N VAL A 84 -5.04 -3.13 28.65
CA VAL A 84 -4.25 -4.13 27.91
C VAL A 84 -3.17 -3.45 27.06
N GLY A 85 -3.52 -2.37 26.37
CA GLY A 85 -2.62 -1.63 25.51
C GLY A 85 -1.53 -0.89 26.29
N GLN A 86 -0.28 -1.01 25.81
CA GLN A 86 0.90 -0.43 26.45
C GLN A 86 1.28 0.95 25.90
N ASN A 87 0.62 1.41 24.84
CA ASN A 87 0.88 2.70 24.21
C ASN A 87 -0.42 3.51 24.04
N PRO A 88 -0.90 4.19 25.11
CA PRO A 88 -2.15 4.95 25.06
C PRO A 88 -2.16 6.05 24.00
N GLY A 89 -1.01 6.69 23.76
CA GLY A 89 -0.86 7.71 22.73
C GLY A 89 -1.07 7.16 21.33
N LEU A 90 -0.49 6.01 21.03
CA LEU A 90 -0.67 5.32 19.75
C LEU A 90 -2.12 4.84 19.59
N ALA A 91 -2.70 4.20 20.61
CA ALA A 91 -4.09 3.77 20.58
C ALA A 91 -5.04 4.94 20.28
N LYS A 92 -4.86 6.07 20.96
CA LYS A 92 -5.62 7.31 20.71
C LYS A 92 -5.42 7.82 19.30
N SER A 93 -4.20 7.85 18.79
CA SER A 93 -3.89 8.30 17.42
C SER A 93 -4.52 7.41 16.35
N LEU A 94 -4.64 6.12 16.61
CA LEU A 94 -5.28 5.13 15.75
C LEU A 94 -6.83 5.10 15.89
N GLY A 95 -7.38 5.83 16.89
CA GLY A 95 -8.81 5.80 17.20
C GLY A 95 -9.28 4.47 17.78
N ASN A 96 -8.36 3.69 18.37
CA ASN A 96 -8.66 2.43 19.06
C ASN A 96 -9.12 2.74 20.48
N THR A 97 -10.43 2.64 20.70
CA THR A 97 -11.07 3.05 21.96
C THR A 97 -11.69 1.91 22.74
N GLN A 98 -11.84 0.75 22.13
CA GLN A 98 -12.46 -0.44 22.75
C GLN A 98 -11.44 -1.56 22.89
N GLN A 99 -11.58 -2.38 23.93
CA GLN A 99 -10.78 -3.60 24.08
C GLN A 99 -10.99 -4.49 22.84
N GLY A 100 -9.88 -5.07 22.34
CA GLY A 100 -9.89 -5.84 21.08
C GLY A 100 -9.73 -5.01 19.80
N ASP A 101 -9.75 -3.67 19.87
CA ASP A 101 -9.52 -2.84 18.67
C ASP A 101 -8.13 -3.05 18.08
N GLY A 102 -7.14 -3.32 18.91
CA GLY A 102 -5.78 -3.57 18.47
C GLY A 102 -5.70 -4.75 17.51
N SER A 103 -6.26 -5.87 17.89
CA SER A 103 -6.30 -7.09 17.07
C SER A 103 -7.30 -6.99 15.90
N ARG A 104 -8.46 -6.35 16.12
CA ARG A 104 -9.49 -6.19 15.11
C ARG A 104 -9.00 -5.31 13.94
N TYR A 105 -8.33 -4.21 14.24
CA TYR A 105 -7.87 -3.22 13.25
C TYR A 105 -6.35 -3.19 13.10
N CYS A 106 -5.69 -4.34 13.25
CA CYS A 106 -4.27 -4.50 12.92
C CYS A 106 -4.02 -4.30 11.43
N GLY A 107 -2.77 -4.13 11.05
CA GLY A 107 -2.36 -3.83 9.69
C GLY A 107 -2.85 -4.83 8.64
N ARG A 108 -3.45 -4.34 7.55
CA ARG A 108 -3.90 -5.14 6.40
C ARG A 108 -3.70 -4.41 5.08
N GLY A 109 -3.66 -5.19 4.01
CA GLY A 109 -3.60 -4.68 2.65
C GLY A 109 -2.18 -4.54 2.10
N PHE A 110 -2.03 -3.76 1.04
CA PHE A 110 -0.73 -3.47 0.43
C PHE A 110 0.12 -2.49 1.26
N VAL A 111 -0.50 -1.68 2.12
CA VAL A 111 0.16 -0.60 2.89
C VAL A 111 -0.12 -0.66 4.38
N GLN A 112 -0.57 -1.80 4.86
CA GLN A 112 -0.78 -2.07 6.29
C GLN A 112 -1.70 -1.02 6.96
N LEU A 113 -2.91 -0.82 6.39
CA LEU A 113 -3.94 0.03 7.01
C LEU A 113 -4.20 -0.42 8.45
N THR A 114 -4.02 0.47 9.43
CA THR A 114 -4.07 0.15 10.86
C THR A 114 -4.92 1.17 11.63
N GLY A 115 -5.70 0.70 12.61
CA GLY A 115 -6.47 1.51 13.54
C GLY A 115 -7.91 1.78 13.11
N ARG A 116 -8.83 1.72 14.10
CA ARG A 116 -10.29 1.91 13.89
C ARG A 116 -10.60 3.17 13.08
N ARG A 117 -9.94 4.31 13.38
CA ARG A 117 -10.16 5.56 12.65
C ARG A 117 -9.89 5.41 11.16
N ASN A 118 -8.76 4.80 10.77
CA ASN A 118 -8.42 4.61 9.38
C ASN A 118 -9.39 3.66 8.68
N TYR A 119 -9.83 2.58 9.33
CA TYR A 119 -10.85 1.68 8.79
C TYR A 119 -12.19 2.41 8.60
N THR A 120 -12.58 3.28 9.54
CA THR A 120 -13.80 4.10 9.43
C THR A 120 -13.72 5.08 8.26
N ASP A 121 -12.60 5.80 8.14
CA ASP A 121 -12.39 6.75 7.05
C ASP A 121 -12.42 6.06 5.68
N TRP A 122 -11.81 4.88 5.57
CA TRP A 122 -11.80 4.12 4.32
C TRP A 122 -13.14 3.41 4.05
N THR A 123 -13.91 3.02 5.06
CA THR A 123 -15.31 2.59 4.88
C THR A 123 -16.11 3.65 4.13
N ALA A 124 -16.04 4.90 4.58
CA ALA A 124 -16.75 6.00 3.93
C ALA A 124 -16.23 6.29 2.50
N ARG A 125 -14.90 6.28 2.30
CA ARG A 125 -14.28 6.58 0.99
C ARG A 125 -14.58 5.52 -0.07
N LEU A 126 -14.64 4.26 0.32
CA LEU A 126 -14.85 3.15 -0.60
C LEU A 126 -16.33 2.78 -0.76
N ASN A 127 -17.16 3.18 0.20
CA ASN A 127 -18.53 2.68 0.38
C ASN A 127 -18.54 1.14 0.55
N ILE A 128 -17.62 0.63 1.38
CA ILE A 128 -17.43 -0.79 1.71
C ILE A 128 -17.27 -0.88 3.23
N ASP A 129 -18.02 -1.74 3.90
CA ASP A 129 -17.96 -1.88 5.37
C ASP A 129 -16.67 -2.57 5.84
N LEU A 130 -15.58 -1.79 5.94
CA LEU A 130 -14.30 -2.27 6.47
C LEU A 130 -14.27 -2.29 8.00
N VAL A 131 -15.17 -1.58 8.66
CA VAL A 131 -15.28 -1.58 10.13
C VAL A 131 -15.95 -2.87 10.60
N GLY A 132 -17.05 -3.26 9.96
CA GLY A 132 -17.74 -4.50 10.24
C GLY A 132 -16.94 -5.73 9.82
N ASN A 133 -16.29 -5.68 8.67
CA ASN A 133 -15.44 -6.73 8.13
C ASN A 133 -14.04 -6.24 7.70
N PRO A 134 -13.09 -6.11 8.64
CA PRO A 134 -11.74 -5.63 8.35
C PRO A 134 -10.96 -6.49 7.33
N ASP A 135 -11.29 -7.77 7.20
CA ASP A 135 -10.61 -8.69 6.29
C ASP A 135 -10.91 -8.41 4.81
N LEU A 136 -11.91 -7.58 4.51
CA LEU A 136 -12.09 -7.05 3.15
C LEU A 136 -10.85 -6.27 2.65
N CYS A 137 -10.05 -5.69 3.54
CA CYS A 137 -8.76 -5.11 3.19
C CYS A 137 -7.71 -6.13 2.68
N LEU A 138 -7.97 -7.43 2.83
CA LEU A 138 -7.14 -8.52 2.29
C LEU A 138 -7.59 -8.95 0.89
N THR A 139 -8.61 -8.31 0.34
CA THR A 139 -9.05 -8.56 -1.04
C THR A 139 -8.44 -7.52 -1.99
N LEU A 140 -8.22 -7.90 -3.25
CA LEU A 140 -7.46 -7.07 -4.20
C LEU A 140 -8.11 -5.71 -4.46
N VAL A 141 -9.44 -5.64 -4.62
CA VAL A 141 -10.11 -4.39 -4.99
C VAL A 141 -9.99 -3.32 -3.91
N PRO A 142 -10.39 -3.53 -2.64
CA PRO A 142 -10.18 -2.55 -1.58
C PRO A 142 -8.71 -2.21 -1.36
N ALA A 143 -7.82 -3.22 -1.31
CA ALA A 143 -6.40 -3.00 -1.07
C ALA A 143 -5.74 -2.12 -2.15
N THR A 144 -6.06 -2.35 -3.42
CA THR A 144 -5.58 -1.55 -4.56
C THR A 144 -6.08 -0.11 -4.48
N ARG A 145 -7.37 0.09 -4.20
CA ARG A 145 -7.94 1.42 -4.06
C ARG A 145 -7.34 2.19 -2.89
N ILE A 146 -7.13 1.54 -1.75
CA ILE A 146 -6.48 2.13 -0.58
C ILE A 146 -5.04 2.56 -0.92
N LEU A 147 -4.25 1.69 -1.54
CA LEU A 147 -2.88 1.99 -1.96
C LEU A 147 -2.82 3.22 -2.87
N ILE A 148 -3.59 3.21 -3.95
CA ILE A 148 -3.51 4.24 -5.01
C ILE A 148 -4.13 5.55 -4.53
N GLU A 149 -5.40 5.54 -4.12
CA GLU A 149 -6.10 6.76 -3.69
C GLU A 149 -5.49 7.36 -2.42
N GLY A 150 -5.01 6.50 -1.52
CA GLY A 150 -4.38 6.95 -0.29
C GLY A 150 -3.08 7.69 -0.54
N SER A 151 -2.25 7.22 -1.46
CA SER A 151 -0.99 7.86 -1.83
C SER A 151 -1.20 9.14 -2.63
N ILE A 152 -2.22 9.17 -3.51
CA ILE A 152 -2.58 10.37 -4.27
C ILE A 152 -3.14 11.45 -3.35
N LYS A 153 -4.02 11.08 -2.41
CA LYS A 153 -4.71 12.01 -1.51
C LYS A 153 -3.96 12.32 -0.22
N GLY A 154 -2.85 11.62 0.05
CA GLY A 154 -2.02 11.83 1.24
C GLY A 154 -2.66 11.35 2.55
N THR A 155 -3.52 10.32 2.50
CA THR A 155 -4.29 9.89 3.68
C THR A 155 -3.46 9.20 4.77
N PHE A 156 -2.25 8.74 4.44
CA PHE A 156 -1.41 7.99 5.39
C PHE A 156 -0.60 8.92 6.29
N THR A 157 0.10 9.88 5.70
CA THR A 157 1.03 10.77 6.43
C THR A 157 0.80 12.26 6.15
N GLY A 158 -0.16 12.61 5.31
CA GLY A 158 -0.35 13.95 4.78
C GLY A 158 0.53 14.25 3.55
N ARG A 159 1.44 13.34 3.17
CA ARG A 159 2.29 13.49 1.97
C ARG A 159 1.66 12.82 0.76
N ARG A 160 1.85 13.41 -0.43
CA ARG A 160 1.23 13.00 -1.69
C ARG A 160 2.27 12.78 -2.78
N LEU A 161 1.92 11.96 -3.76
CA LEU A 161 2.79 11.63 -4.91
C LEU A 161 3.23 12.87 -5.71
N ASP A 162 2.34 13.85 -5.91
CA ASP A 162 2.62 15.07 -6.66
C ASP A 162 3.73 15.95 -6.03
N GLN A 163 4.00 15.78 -4.73
CA GLN A 163 5.08 16.48 -4.03
C GLN A 163 6.46 15.94 -4.37
N TYR A 164 6.53 14.70 -4.83
CA TYR A 164 7.79 14.00 -5.12
C TYR A 164 8.00 13.74 -6.61
N PHE A 165 6.92 13.67 -7.38
CA PHE A 165 6.97 13.42 -8.82
C PHE A 165 6.07 14.41 -9.54
N ASN A 166 6.70 15.38 -10.22
CA ASN A 166 6.04 16.42 -11.00
C ASN A 166 6.98 16.87 -12.15
N ALA A 167 6.63 17.95 -12.83
CA ALA A 167 7.41 18.43 -13.99
C ALA A 167 8.87 18.75 -13.67
N THR A 168 9.19 19.13 -12.43
CA THR A 168 10.53 19.58 -12.01
C THR A 168 11.21 18.65 -11.03
N THR A 169 10.50 17.66 -10.50
CA THR A 169 10.97 16.83 -9.39
C THR A 169 10.79 15.33 -9.69
N ALA A 170 11.78 14.54 -9.31
CA ALA A 170 11.75 13.08 -9.35
C ALA A 170 12.47 12.51 -8.10
N ASP A 171 11.87 12.72 -6.93
CA ASP A 171 12.47 12.35 -5.64
C ASP A 171 12.00 10.99 -5.17
N TRP A 172 12.55 9.95 -5.77
CA TRP A 172 12.23 8.55 -5.49
C TRP A 172 12.50 8.14 -4.05
N LYS A 173 13.53 8.70 -3.42
CA LYS A 173 13.90 8.39 -2.04
C LYS A 173 12.94 8.97 -1.03
N ASN A 174 12.70 10.28 -1.08
CA ASN A 174 11.83 10.93 -0.11
C ASN A 174 10.34 10.62 -0.31
N ALA A 175 9.94 10.10 -1.47
CA ALA A 175 8.59 9.59 -1.71
C ALA A 175 8.18 8.50 -0.69
N ARG A 176 9.14 7.84 -0.02
CA ARG A 176 8.84 6.91 1.09
C ARG A 176 8.02 7.56 2.21
N ARG A 177 8.15 8.86 2.40
CA ARG A 177 7.39 9.62 3.40
C ARG A 177 5.88 9.64 3.17
N ILE A 178 5.40 9.22 1.99
CA ILE A 178 3.96 9.07 1.69
C ILE A 178 3.35 8.01 2.60
N ILE A 179 4.07 6.91 2.85
CA ILE A 179 3.58 5.77 3.63
C ILE A 179 4.15 5.75 5.04
N ASN A 180 5.46 6.07 5.19
CA ASN A 180 6.18 5.92 6.44
C ASN A 180 7.33 6.94 6.53
N GLY A 181 8.26 6.73 7.48
CA GLY A 181 9.54 7.45 7.53
C GLY A 181 10.47 7.06 6.37
N LEU A 182 11.78 7.26 6.54
CA LEU A 182 12.78 6.95 5.50
C LEU A 182 13.35 5.52 5.59
N ASP A 183 12.82 4.67 6.46
CA ASP A 183 13.29 3.28 6.52
C ASP A 183 13.11 2.59 5.16
N LYS A 184 14.18 1.92 4.70
CA LYS A 184 14.25 1.24 3.39
C LYS A 184 13.97 2.13 2.17
N ALA A 185 14.05 3.45 2.30
CA ALA A 185 13.71 4.40 1.23
C ALA A 185 14.52 4.17 -0.06
N GLU A 186 15.83 3.92 0.03
CA GLU A 186 16.69 3.63 -1.12
C GLU A 186 16.30 2.31 -1.82
N LEU A 187 16.00 1.29 -1.03
CA LEU A 187 15.60 -0.01 -1.56
C LEU A 187 14.26 0.08 -2.32
N ILE A 188 13.27 0.78 -1.73
CA ILE A 188 11.97 0.98 -2.37
C ILE A 188 12.12 1.83 -3.63
N ALA A 189 12.96 2.86 -3.59
CA ALA A 189 13.28 3.67 -4.77
C ALA A 189 13.88 2.82 -5.91
N SER A 190 14.77 1.88 -5.58
CA SER A 190 15.34 0.95 -6.57
C SER A 190 14.27 0.04 -7.18
N HIS A 191 13.40 -0.55 -6.35
CA HIS A 191 12.28 -1.36 -6.84
C HIS A 191 11.34 -0.54 -7.75
N ALA A 192 11.00 0.67 -7.33
CA ALA A 192 10.13 1.56 -8.11
C ALA A 192 10.73 1.93 -9.46
N LYS A 193 12.03 2.19 -9.54
CA LYS A 193 12.72 2.46 -10.81
C LYS A 193 12.70 1.26 -11.76
N ASN A 194 12.83 0.04 -11.23
CA ASN A 194 12.67 -1.18 -12.03
C ASN A 194 11.23 -1.32 -12.57
N PHE A 195 10.21 -1.05 -11.73
CA PHE A 195 8.83 -1.01 -12.22
C PHE A 195 8.61 0.12 -13.25
N TYR A 196 9.27 1.27 -13.09
CA TYR A 196 9.18 2.35 -14.06
C TYR A 196 9.73 1.93 -15.44
N ALA A 197 10.86 1.22 -15.46
CA ALA A 197 11.38 0.63 -16.67
C ALA A 197 10.43 -0.43 -17.26
N ALA A 198 9.79 -1.25 -16.42
CA ALA A 198 8.82 -2.25 -16.86
C ALA A 198 7.54 -1.64 -17.46
N ILE A 199 7.07 -0.48 -16.94
CA ILE A 199 5.92 0.24 -17.52
C ILE A 199 6.22 0.75 -18.92
N GLY A 200 7.49 0.93 -19.26
CA GLY A 200 7.95 1.45 -20.54
C GLY A 200 7.75 2.96 -20.69
N THR A 201 8.77 3.61 -21.21
CA THR A 201 8.66 4.95 -21.80
C THR A 201 8.37 4.79 -23.27
N VAL A 202 7.12 4.94 -23.66
CA VAL A 202 6.79 5.20 -25.07
C VAL A 202 6.73 6.69 -25.24
#